data_0fb1646ce78575660ee7af8af8ec25e1
#
_entry.id   0fb1646ce78575660ee7af8af8ec25e1
#
_cell.length_a   1.000
_cell.length_b   1.000
_cell.length_c   1.000
_cell.angle_alpha   90.00
_cell.angle_beta   90.00
_cell.angle_gamma   90.00
#
_symmetry.space_group_name_H-M   'P 1'
#
loop_
_entity.id
_entity.type
_entity.pdbx_description
1 polymer ?
#
loop_
_entity_poly.entity_id
_entity_poly.type
_entity_poly.pdbx_seq_one_letter_code
_entity_poly.pdbx_strand_id
1 'polypeptide(L)'
;MLNQEKIGAVILAAGRGTRLNCVDKSKVMLEIGGEPIVSYIIETLKSAGFKKEQICLVVGFQKEKVMEYFGDAVSYAVQDEQNGTAHAAYTGMIALPKEIEQVLVLGGDDSAFYTKKTLLDFIEKHTETNAKLSLLSVELENPSRVGRIVRYPDKSIAIVEKEYWTEVEENMKEISTGTFCFDRAWFQNMYPTMPMLKKLGEYALPAALAVARGEGAKYQVIKLENCDEWFGINTHAELEEANERKLKRN
;
A
#
# COMPACT_ATOMS: atom_id res chain seq x y z
N MET A 1 12.40 -18.45 11.05
CA MET A 1 11.65 -18.85 9.83
C MET A 1 10.31 -18.14 9.85
N LEU A 2 9.96 -17.50 8.75
CA LEU A 2 8.71 -16.77 8.55
C LEU A 2 7.52 -17.74 8.68
N ASN A 3 6.62 -17.50 9.63
CA ASN A 3 5.38 -18.27 9.73
C ASN A 3 4.33 -17.65 8.82
N GLN A 4 4.33 -18.09 7.55
CA GLN A 4 3.48 -17.52 6.51
C GLN A 4 1.97 -17.69 6.79
N GLU A 5 1.56 -18.66 7.58
CA GLU A 5 0.15 -18.85 7.95
C GLU A 5 -0.40 -17.72 8.83
N LYS A 6 0.49 -16.96 9.50
CA LYS A 6 0.14 -15.80 10.33
C LYS A 6 0.23 -14.46 9.60
N ILE A 7 0.47 -14.47 8.29
CA ILE A 7 0.64 -13.27 7.50
C ILE A 7 -0.53 -13.11 6.53
N GLY A 8 -1.12 -11.92 6.51
CA GLY A 8 -2.15 -11.55 5.55
C GLY A 8 -1.71 -10.39 4.67
N ALA A 9 -2.41 -10.18 3.58
CA ALA A 9 -2.24 -9.05 2.69
C ALA A 9 -3.57 -8.32 2.49
N VAL A 10 -3.56 -7.00 2.61
CA VAL A 10 -4.68 -6.11 2.32
C VAL A 10 -4.28 -5.25 1.12
N ILE A 11 -5.04 -5.33 0.04
CA ILE A 11 -4.83 -4.55 -1.18
C ILE A 11 -5.89 -3.45 -1.25
N LEU A 12 -5.45 -2.20 -1.29
CA LEU A 12 -6.34 -1.03 -1.32
C LEU A 12 -6.80 -0.76 -2.75
N ALA A 13 -8.07 -1.01 -3.03
CA ALA A 13 -8.70 -0.90 -4.35
C ALA A 13 -10.03 -0.13 -4.36
N ALA A 14 -10.34 0.62 -3.28
CA ALA A 14 -11.63 1.30 -3.12
C ALA A 14 -11.70 2.68 -3.79
N GLY A 15 -10.57 3.25 -4.23
CA GLY A 15 -10.46 4.61 -4.75
C GLY A 15 -11.17 4.84 -6.08
N ARG A 16 -11.71 6.07 -6.27
CA ARG A 16 -12.42 6.46 -7.51
C ARG A 16 -11.52 6.72 -8.72
N GLY A 17 -10.22 6.98 -8.52
CA GLY A 17 -9.32 7.29 -9.64
C GLY A 17 -9.67 8.59 -10.37
N THR A 18 -10.05 9.64 -9.66
CA THR A 18 -10.55 10.92 -10.22
C THR A 18 -9.56 11.58 -11.17
N ARG A 19 -8.24 11.46 -10.91
CA ARG A 19 -7.19 12.02 -11.77
C ARG A 19 -7.06 11.33 -13.16
N LEU A 20 -7.54 10.09 -13.27
CA LEU A 20 -7.60 9.30 -14.51
C LEU A 20 -8.98 9.36 -15.17
N ASN A 21 -9.89 10.22 -14.67
CA ASN A 21 -11.28 10.33 -15.17
C ASN A 21 -11.98 8.97 -15.25
N CYS A 22 -11.73 8.08 -14.28
CA CYS A 22 -12.36 6.77 -14.24
C CYS A 22 -13.85 6.92 -13.88
N VAL A 23 -14.72 6.81 -14.89
CA VAL A 23 -16.19 6.90 -14.72
C VAL A 23 -16.80 5.52 -14.57
N ASP A 24 -16.45 4.59 -15.47
CA ASP A 24 -17.08 3.28 -15.60
C ASP A 24 -16.24 2.10 -15.10
N LYS A 25 -14.98 2.32 -14.80
CA LYS A 25 -14.06 1.31 -14.26
C LYS A 25 -13.38 1.85 -13.00
N SER A 26 -13.14 1.00 -12.00
CA SER A 26 -12.21 1.33 -10.92
C SER A 26 -10.80 1.50 -11.47
N LYS A 27 -10.02 2.45 -10.93
CA LYS A 27 -8.63 2.73 -11.34
C LYS A 27 -7.78 1.45 -11.43
N VAL A 28 -7.91 0.58 -10.45
CA VAL A 28 -7.14 -0.67 -10.35
C VAL A 28 -7.50 -1.71 -11.42
N MET A 29 -8.63 -1.49 -12.13
CA MET A 29 -9.09 -2.30 -13.27
C MET A 29 -8.67 -1.75 -14.63
N LEU A 30 -7.91 -0.64 -14.67
CA LEU A 30 -7.24 -0.22 -15.89
C LEU A 30 -6.16 -1.23 -16.25
N GLU A 31 -5.94 -1.43 -17.55
CA GLU A 31 -5.10 -2.51 -18.05
C GLU A 31 -3.68 -2.01 -18.36
N ILE A 32 -2.68 -2.80 -17.98
CA ILE A 32 -1.28 -2.67 -18.38
C ILE A 32 -0.78 -4.05 -18.82
N GLY A 33 -0.15 -4.15 -19.99
CA GLY A 33 0.28 -5.45 -20.53
C GLY A 33 -0.86 -6.43 -20.80
N GLY A 34 -2.12 -5.94 -20.95
CA GLY A 34 -3.31 -6.75 -21.23
C GLY A 34 -4.06 -7.24 -19.99
N GLU A 35 -3.59 -6.93 -18.78
CA GLU A 35 -4.23 -7.36 -17.53
C GLU A 35 -4.53 -6.17 -16.62
N PRO A 36 -5.58 -6.22 -15.76
CA PRO A 36 -5.83 -5.19 -14.75
C PRO A 36 -4.61 -4.93 -13.86
N ILE A 37 -4.35 -3.68 -13.52
CA ILE A 37 -3.20 -3.29 -12.69
C ILE A 37 -3.11 -4.13 -11.42
N VAL A 38 -4.21 -4.32 -10.71
CA VAL A 38 -4.24 -5.05 -9.44
C VAL A 38 -4.02 -6.56 -9.59
N SER A 39 -4.21 -7.13 -10.78
CA SER A 39 -3.98 -8.56 -11.03
C SER A 39 -2.52 -8.94 -10.77
N TYR A 40 -1.58 -8.07 -11.10
CA TYR A 40 -0.16 -8.36 -10.94
C TYR A 40 0.25 -8.57 -9.49
N ILE A 41 -0.23 -7.72 -8.57
CA ILE A 41 0.11 -7.90 -7.14
C ILE A 41 -0.59 -9.12 -6.55
N ILE A 42 -1.83 -9.42 -6.97
CA ILE A 42 -2.55 -10.63 -6.55
C ILE A 42 -1.76 -11.87 -6.97
N GLU A 43 -1.31 -11.94 -8.21
CA GLU A 43 -0.52 -13.08 -8.72
C GLU A 43 0.87 -13.17 -8.04
N THR A 44 1.49 -12.02 -7.75
CA THR A 44 2.75 -11.98 -6.99
C THR A 44 2.57 -12.55 -5.58
N LEU A 45 1.49 -12.19 -4.87
CA LEU A 45 1.17 -12.74 -3.55
C LEU A 45 0.88 -14.23 -3.60
N LYS A 46 0.09 -14.70 -4.57
CA LYS A 46 -0.16 -16.15 -4.77
C LYS A 46 1.14 -16.90 -5.04
N SER A 47 2.00 -16.38 -5.90
CA SER A 47 3.31 -16.98 -6.19
C SER A 47 4.23 -16.98 -4.97
N ALA A 48 4.06 -16.03 -4.06
CA ALA A 48 4.72 -15.97 -2.77
C ALA A 48 4.14 -16.95 -1.72
N GLY A 49 3.08 -17.69 -2.06
CA GLY A 49 2.48 -18.73 -1.23
C GLY A 49 1.31 -18.27 -0.37
N PHE A 50 0.79 -17.07 -0.58
CA PHE A 50 -0.43 -16.63 0.10
C PHE A 50 -1.65 -17.39 -0.43
N LYS A 51 -2.45 -17.91 0.49
CA LYS A 51 -3.76 -18.53 0.18
C LYS A 51 -4.78 -17.41 -0.08
N LYS A 52 -5.86 -17.72 -0.79
CA LYS A 52 -6.90 -16.72 -1.13
C LYS A 52 -7.53 -16.06 0.11
N GLU A 53 -7.65 -16.78 1.21
CA GLU A 53 -8.18 -16.28 2.47
C GLU A 53 -7.23 -15.27 3.17
N GLN A 54 -5.95 -15.33 2.83
CA GLN A 54 -4.92 -14.41 3.34
C GLN A 54 -4.80 -13.13 2.52
N ILE A 55 -5.46 -13.04 1.35
CA ILE A 55 -5.45 -11.88 0.47
C ILE A 55 -6.84 -11.22 0.52
N CYS A 56 -6.92 -10.02 1.10
CA CYS A 56 -8.15 -9.25 1.15
C CYS A 56 -8.06 -8.04 0.21
N LEU A 57 -8.91 -8.02 -0.82
CA LEU A 57 -9.06 -6.88 -1.72
C LEU A 57 -10.13 -5.94 -1.16
N VAL A 58 -9.73 -4.74 -0.74
CA VAL A 58 -10.64 -3.71 -0.25
C VAL A 58 -11.22 -2.95 -1.41
N VAL A 59 -12.51 -3.14 -1.67
CA VAL A 59 -13.24 -2.59 -2.80
C VAL A 59 -14.20 -1.48 -2.36
N GLY A 60 -14.54 -0.58 -3.27
CA GLY A 60 -15.47 0.53 -3.03
C GLY A 60 -16.11 0.98 -4.33
N PHE A 61 -15.54 1.98 -5.00
CA PHE A 61 -16.03 2.44 -6.29
C PHE A 61 -16.02 1.32 -7.35
N GLN A 62 -17.18 1.07 -8.00
CA GLN A 62 -17.35 0.00 -9.01
C GLN A 62 -17.01 -1.41 -8.47
N LYS A 63 -17.29 -1.66 -7.19
CA LYS A 63 -16.95 -2.91 -6.49
C LYS A 63 -17.49 -4.16 -7.18
N GLU A 64 -18.68 -4.06 -7.76
CA GLU A 64 -19.34 -5.19 -8.45
C GLU A 64 -18.49 -5.72 -9.61
N LYS A 65 -17.93 -4.81 -10.44
CA LYS A 65 -17.08 -5.18 -11.58
C LYS A 65 -15.74 -5.80 -11.13
N VAL A 66 -15.19 -5.29 -10.03
CA VAL A 66 -13.96 -5.85 -9.46
C VAL A 66 -14.21 -7.25 -8.91
N MET A 67 -15.28 -7.42 -8.14
CA MET A 67 -15.65 -8.71 -7.55
C MET A 67 -16.06 -9.74 -8.61
N GLU A 68 -16.76 -9.32 -9.68
CA GLU A 68 -17.09 -10.17 -10.81
C GLU A 68 -15.85 -10.69 -11.54
N TYR A 69 -14.84 -9.82 -11.75
CA TYR A 69 -13.60 -10.19 -12.45
C TYR A 69 -12.76 -11.21 -11.65
N PHE A 70 -12.55 -10.97 -10.36
CA PHE A 70 -11.69 -11.83 -9.53
C PHE A 70 -12.43 -13.03 -8.90
N GLY A 71 -13.75 -13.01 -8.85
CA GLY A 71 -14.58 -14.11 -8.33
C GLY A 71 -14.14 -14.51 -6.91
N ASP A 72 -13.76 -15.78 -6.73
CA ASP A 72 -13.31 -16.36 -5.48
C ASP A 72 -11.77 -16.45 -5.38
N ALA A 73 -11.04 -15.75 -6.24
CA ALA A 73 -9.57 -15.76 -6.26
C ALA A 73 -8.92 -15.08 -5.04
N VAL A 74 -9.66 -14.23 -4.34
CA VAL A 74 -9.29 -13.48 -3.14
C VAL A 74 -10.48 -13.31 -2.21
N SER A 75 -10.26 -12.88 -0.98
CA SER A 75 -11.35 -12.40 -0.11
C SER A 75 -11.59 -10.90 -0.33
N TYR A 76 -12.75 -10.41 0.10
CA TYR A 76 -13.14 -9.01 -0.09
C TYR A 76 -13.56 -8.34 1.20
N ALA A 77 -13.28 -7.04 1.28
CA ALA A 77 -13.89 -6.13 2.24
C ALA A 77 -14.43 -4.91 1.50
N VAL A 78 -15.58 -4.42 1.91
CA VAL A 78 -16.21 -3.25 1.27
C VAL A 78 -15.96 -2.01 2.09
N GLN A 79 -15.35 -0.99 1.48
CA GLN A 79 -15.24 0.34 2.03
C GLN A 79 -16.36 1.22 1.45
N ASP A 80 -17.48 1.28 2.15
CA ASP A 80 -18.65 2.05 1.71
C ASP A 80 -18.40 3.57 1.77
N GLU A 81 -17.72 4.05 2.82
CA GLU A 81 -17.30 5.43 2.97
C GLU A 81 -15.80 5.57 2.74
N GLN A 82 -15.41 6.43 1.80
CA GLN A 82 -14.00 6.66 1.45
C GLN A 82 -13.31 7.58 2.46
N ASN A 83 -13.17 7.12 3.71
CA ASN A 83 -12.58 7.88 4.82
C ASN A 83 -11.03 7.80 4.86
N GLY A 84 -10.39 7.42 3.74
CA GLY A 84 -8.95 7.40 3.56
C GLY A 84 -8.32 6.00 3.60
N THR A 85 -7.00 5.97 3.38
CA THR A 85 -6.23 4.73 3.21
C THR A 85 -6.09 3.92 4.51
N ALA A 86 -6.03 4.58 5.68
CA ALA A 86 -6.00 3.86 6.96
C ALA A 86 -7.35 3.22 7.28
N HIS A 87 -8.47 3.87 6.91
CA HIS A 87 -9.80 3.26 7.03
C HIS A 87 -9.93 2.02 6.14
N ALA A 88 -9.46 2.12 4.89
CA ALA A 88 -9.46 0.96 3.99
C ALA A 88 -8.60 -0.20 4.54
N ALA A 89 -7.41 0.09 5.05
CA ALA A 89 -6.54 -0.92 5.66
C ALA A 89 -7.21 -1.58 6.87
N TYR A 90 -7.82 -0.80 7.75
CA TYR A 90 -8.56 -1.30 8.91
C TYR A 90 -9.72 -2.22 8.50
N THR A 91 -10.52 -1.78 7.51
CA THR A 91 -11.63 -2.56 6.95
C THR A 91 -11.16 -3.92 6.40
N GLY A 92 -10.05 -3.92 5.64
CA GLY A 92 -9.46 -5.15 5.13
C GLY A 92 -8.90 -6.06 6.23
N MET A 93 -8.24 -5.48 7.23
CA MET A 93 -7.68 -6.24 8.35
C MET A 93 -8.75 -6.97 9.19
N ILE A 94 -9.93 -6.36 9.35
CA ILE A 94 -11.05 -7.00 10.06
C ILE A 94 -11.55 -8.23 9.29
N ALA A 95 -11.55 -8.18 7.96
CA ALA A 95 -12.04 -9.26 7.11
C ALA A 95 -11.06 -10.47 7.02
N LEU A 96 -9.79 -10.27 7.34
CA LEU A 96 -8.80 -11.36 7.35
C LEU A 96 -9.08 -12.38 8.47
N PRO A 97 -8.68 -13.65 8.30
CA PRO A 97 -8.77 -14.68 9.33
C PRO A 97 -8.14 -14.25 10.66
N LYS A 98 -8.69 -14.74 11.77
CA LYS A 98 -8.27 -14.32 13.13
C LYS A 98 -6.82 -14.70 13.46
N GLU A 99 -6.30 -15.73 12.82
CA GLU A 99 -4.95 -16.27 12.97
C GLU A 99 -3.88 -15.34 12.40
N ILE A 100 -4.26 -14.38 11.55
CA ILE A 100 -3.33 -13.43 10.96
C ILE A 100 -2.87 -12.43 12.02
N GLU A 101 -1.56 -12.37 12.22
CA GLU A 101 -0.89 -11.48 13.19
C GLU A 101 -0.16 -10.31 12.51
N GLN A 102 0.39 -10.53 11.30
CA GLN A 102 1.11 -9.52 10.54
C GLN A 102 0.38 -9.24 9.23
N VAL A 103 0.23 -7.98 8.86
CA VAL A 103 -0.53 -7.60 7.66
C VAL A 103 0.28 -6.70 6.76
N LEU A 104 0.53 -7.19 5.55
CA LEU A 104 1.05 -6.41 4.45
C LEU A 104 -0.07 -5.58 3.84
N VAL A 105 0.07 -4.27 3.78
CA VAL A 105 -0.87 -3.33 3.16
C VAL A 105 -0.24 -2.75 1.90
N LEU A 106 -0.93 -2.86 0.77
CA LEU A 106 -0.46 -2.53 -0.56
C LEU A 106 -1.47 -1.63 -1.29
N GLY A 107 -0.99 -0.65 -2.04
CA GLY A 107 -1.83 0.03 -3.02
C GLY A 107 -2.12 -0.88 -4.22
N GLY A 108 -3.35 -0.91 -4.70
CA GLY A 108 -3.71 -1.67 -5.89
C GLY A 108 -3.23 -1.06 -7.20
N ASP A 109 -2.76 0.18 -7.16
CA ASP A 109 -2.39 1.01 -8.32
C ASP A 109 -0.89 1.34 -8.40
N ASP A 110 -0.09 0.93 -7.42
CA ASP A 110 1.34 1.24 -7.36
C ASP A 110 2.24 0.02 -7.07
N SER A 111 1.65 -1.14 -6.82
CA SER A 111 2.34 -2.38 -6.44
C SER A 111 2.49 -3.41 -7.58
N ALA A 112 2.11 -3.06 -8.80
CA ALA A 112 2.09 -3.98 -9.95
C ALA A 112 3.47 -4.55 -10.34
N PHE A 113 4.55 -3.91 -9.94
CA PHE A 113 5.91 -4.27 -10.34
C PHE A 113 6.73 -4.98 -9.26
N TYR A 114 6.21 -5.13 -8.04
CA TYR A 114 6.89 -5.86 -6.97
C TYR A 114 7.14 -7.32 -7.36
N THR A 115 8.31 -7.80 -6.95
CA THR A 115 8.64 -9.22 -7.07
C THR A 115 8.25 -9.97 -5.79
N LYS A 116 8.06 -11.28 -5.93
CA LYS A 116 7.88 -12.20 -4.80
C LYS A 116 8.99 -12.04 -3.75
N LYS A 117 10.25 -11.93 -4.21
CA LYS A 117 11.42 -11.80 -3.34
C LYS A 117 11.33 -10.54 -2.49
N THR A 118 11.02 -9.41 -3.11
CA THR A 118 10.90 -8.11 -2.44
C THR A 118 9.83 -8.14 -1.33
N LEU A 119 8.67 -8.74 -1.61
CA LEU A 119 7.61 -8.85 -0.61
C LEU A 119 8.00 -9.75 0.55
N LEU A 120 8.61 -10.91 0.28
CA LEU A 120 9.05 -11.84 1.32
C LEU A 120 10.16 -11.25 2.18
N ASP A 121 11.17 -10.63 1.57
CA ASP A 121 12.27 -9.96 2.28
C ASP A 121 11.75 -8.82 3.16
N PHE A 122 10.77 -8.06 2.67
CA PHE A 122 10.16 -6.97 3.43
C PHE A 122 9.42 -7.49 4.68
N ILE A 123 8.62 -8.54 4.51
CA ILE A 123 7.88 -9.17 5.62
C ILE A 123 8.86 -9.81 6.62
N GLU A 124 9.92 -10.47 6.15
CA GLU A 124 10.93 -11.08 7.01
C GLU A 124 11.62 -10.01 7.88
N LYS A 125 12.11 -8.93 7.27
CA LYS A 125 12.70 -7.79 8.00
C LYS A 125 11.73 -7.17 9.02
N HIS A 126 10.44 -7.11 8.69
CA HIS A 126 9.42 -6.64 9.63
C HIS A 126 9.29 -7.55 10.84
N THR A 127 9.16 -8.85 10.62
CA THR A 127 8.95 -9.85 11.68
C THR A 127 10.18 -10.04 12.56
N GLU A 128 11.38 -10.09 11.98
CA GLU A 128 12.63 -10.23 12.72
C GLU A 128 12.88 -9.09 13.71
N THR A 129 12.45 -7.89 13.36
CA THR A 129 12.64 -6.73 14.22
C THR A 129 11.55 -6.54 15.27
N ASN A 130 10.46 -7.31 15.24
CA ASN A 130 9.27 -7.09 16.06
C ASN A 130 8.74 -5.65 15.93
N ALA A 131 8.83 -5.05 14.74
CA ALA A 131 8.32 -3.71 14.49
C ALA A 131 6.78 -3.72 14.53
N LYS A 132 6.19 -2.64 15.03
CA LYS A 132 4.73 -2.43 14.95
C LYS A 132 4.30 -1.90 13.59
N LEU A 133 5.23 -1.22 12.92
CA LEU A 133 5.07 -0.68 11.58
C LEU A 133 6.40 -0.77 10.83
N SER A 134 6.36 -1.30 9.62
CA SER A 134 7.42 -1.15 8.62
C SER A 134 6.85 -0.51 7.37
N LEU A 135 7.66 0.30 6.70
CA LEU A 135 7.31 1.00 5.47
C LEU A 135 8.39 0.73 4.42
N LEU A 136 7.99 0.46 3.19
CA LEU A 136 8.91 0.54 2.05
C LEU A 136 9.07 1.98 1.57
N SER A 137 10.31 2.41 1.38
CA SER A 137 10.65 3.65 0.68
C SER A 137 11.40 3.35 -0.61
N VAL A 138 11.40 4.30 -1.52
CA VAL A 138 12.20 4.26 -2.75
C VAL A 138 12.80 5.63 -3.02
N GLU A 139 13.98 5.66 -3.61
CA GLU A 139 14.61 6.89 -4.08
C GLU A 139 14.48 6.99 -5.60
N LEU A 140 13.93 8.10 -6.07
CA LEU A 140 13.68 8.36 -7.47
C LEU A 140 14.31 9.69 -7.87
N GLU A 141 14.86 9.77 -9.09
CA GLU A 141 15.41 11.03 -9.60
C GLU A 141 14.34 12.11 -9.76
N ASN A 142 13.17 11.75 -10.25
CA ASN A 142 12.03 12.64 -10.43
C ASN A 142 10.79 12.06 -9.75
N PRO A 143 10.71 12.15 -8.41
CA PRO A 143 9.59 11.58 -7.69
C PRO A 143 8.31 12.37 -7.98
N SER A 144 7.22 11.64 -8.24
CA SER A 144 5.90 12.23 -8.43
C SER A 144 5.35 12.82 -7.10
N ARG A 145 4.09 13.25 -7.12
CA ARG A 145 3.45 13.94 -5.99
C ARG A 145 2.98 12.95 -4.90
N VAL A 146 3.93 12.20 -4.34
CA VAL A 146 3.71 11.22 -3.27
C VAL A 146 4.44 11.64 -1.99
N GLY A 147 4.07 11.10 -0.85
CA GLY A 147 4.61 11.46 0.45
C GLY A 147 6.14 11.31 0.52
N ARG A 148 6.82 12.33 1.02
CA ARG A 148 8.29 12.37 1.20
C ARG A 148 8.69 11.75 2.52
N ILE A 149 9.77 10.98 2.50
CA ILE A 149 10.41 10.47 3.72
C ILE A 149 11.36 11.54 4.26
N VAL A 150 11.03 12.08 5.42
CA VAL A 150 11.86 13.06 6.12
C VAL A 150 12.56 12.37 7.27
N ARG A 151 13.90 12.46 7.30
CA ARG A 151 14.74 11.90 8.36
C ARG A 151 15.30 13.03 9.19
N TYR A 152 14.97 13.05 10.49
CA TYR A 152 15.40 14.09 11.41
C TYR A 152 16.74 13.74 12.09
N PRO A 153 17.47 14.75 12.62
CA PRO A 153 18.75 14.53 13.32
C PRO A 153 18.66 13.61 14.54
N ASP A 154 17.50 13.57 15.21
CA ASP A 154 17.21 12.68 16.34
C ASP A 154 16.89 11.23 15.89
N LYS A 155 17.10 10.92 14.60
CA LYS A 155 16.81 9.65 13.93
C LYS A 155 15.31 9.34 13.80
N SER A 156 14.43 10.23 14.19
CA SER A 156 13.00 10.08 13.91
C SER A 156 12.72 10.26 12.42
N ILE A 157 11.62 9.66 11.96
CA ILE A 157 11.22 9.67 10.55
C ILE A 157 9.78 10.14 10.46
N ALA A 158 9.46 10.91 9.43
CA ALA A 158 8.10 11.27 9.07
C ALA A 158 7.82 11.01 7.59
N ILE A 159 6.55 10.82 7.26
CA ILE A 159 6.04 10.89 5.90
C ILE A 159 5.30 12.22 5.80
N VAL A 160 5.75 13.09 4.90
CA VAL A 160 5.14 14.40 4.67
C VAL A 160 4.37 14.36 3.34
N GLU A 161 3.04 14.39 3.43
CA GLU A 161 2.18 14.41 2.25
C GLU A 161 2.28 15.74 1.52
N LYS A 162 2.00 15.71 0.21
CA LYS A 162 2.16 16.86 -0.70
C LYS A 162 1.49 18.13 -0.19
N GLU A 163 0.34 18.02 0.43
CA GLU A 163 -0.45 19.14 0.97
C GLU A 163 0.26 19.89 2.10
N TYR A 164 1.31 19.27 2.67
CA TYR A 164 2.13 19.80 3.75
C TYR A 164 3.55 20.16 3.33
N TRP A 165 3.95 19.99 2.04
CA TRP A 165 5.29 20.28 1.58
C TRP A 165 5.65 21.75 1.72
N THR A 166 6.93 21.97 2.00
CA THR A 166 7.68 23.21 1.79
C THR A 166 8.62 23.01 0.58
N GLU A 167 9.42 24.01 0.22
CA GLU A 167 10.45 23.88 -0.80
C GLU A 167 11.48 22.78 -0.49
N VAL A 168 11.66 22.44 0.80
CA VAL A 168 12.59 21.40 1.23
C VAL A 168 12.05 20.02 0.84
N GLU A 169 10.81 19.71 1.20
CA GLU A 169 10.20 18.42 0.90
C GLU A 169 10.01 18.22 -0.60
N GLU A 170 9.70 19.27 -1.35
CA GLU A 170 9.52 19.21 -2.80
C GLU A 170 10.76 18.65 -3.51
N ASN A 171 11.97 18.98 -3.02
CA ASN A 171 13.25 18.56 -3.60
C ASN A 171 13.76 17.20 -3.07
N MET A 172 13.07 16.57 -2.11
CA MET A 172 13.47 15.26 -1.59
C MET A 172 13.20 14.15 -2.61
N LYS A 173 14.15 13.23 -2.74
CA LYS A 173 14.08 12.09 -3.67
C LYS A 173 13.54 10.81 -3.04
N GLU A 174 13.70 10.63 -1.71
CA GLU A 174 13.16 9.47 -1.00
C GLU A 174 11.68 9.65 -0.72
N ILE A 175 10.89 8.70 -1.17
CA ILE A 175 9.42 8.73 -1.08
C ILE A 175 8.88 7.50 -0.35
N SER A 176 7.68 7.64 0.21
CA SER A 176 6.87 6.52 0.66
C SER A 176 6.26 5.81 -0.53
N THR A 177 6.43 4.49 -0.60
CA THR A 177 5.78 3.68 -1.65
C THR A 177 4.30 3.42 -1.39
N GLY A 178 3.78 3.79 -0.21
CA GLY A 178 2.43 3.41 0.20
C GLY A 178 2.30 1.97 0.68
N THR A 179 3.40 1.20 0.66
CA THR A 179 3.43 -0.20 1.10
C THR A 179 3.90 -0.30 2.54
N PHE A 180 3.06 -0.87 3.38
CA PHE A 180 3.30 -1.03 4.81
C PHE A 180 3.21 -2.50 5.24
N CYS A 181 3.89 -2.84 6.33
CA CYS A 181 3.63 -4.05 7.10
C CYS A 181 3.34 -3.66 8.55
N PHE A 182 2.26 -4.20 9.11
CA PHE A 182 1.79 -3.86 10.46
C PHE A 182 1.68 -5.10 11.34
N ASP A 183 2.01 -4.94 12.61
CA ASP A 183 1.43 -5.77 13.67
C ASP A 183 -0.08 -5.47 13.71
N ARG A 184 -0.90 -6.48 13.40
CA ARG A 184 -2.35 -6.33 13.26
C ARG A 184 -3.01 -5.82 14.54
N ALA A 185 -2.65 -6.40 15.68
CA ALA A 185 -3.25 -6.02 16.96
C ALA A 185 -2.92 -4.56 17.32
N TRP A 186 -1.67 -4.15 17.10
CA TRP A 186 -1.27 -2.76 17.30
C TRP A 186 -2.08 -1.82 16.41
N PHE A 187 -2.18 -2.11 15.11
CA PHE A 187 -2.91 -1.24 14.18
C PHE A 187 -4.39 -1.13 14.53
N GLN A 188 -5.05 -2.27 14.85
CA GLN A 188 -6.46 -2.28 15.22
C GLN A 188 -6.75 -1.51 16.52
N ASN A 189 -5.82 -1.55 17.49
CA ASN A 189 -5.94 -0.79 18.73
C ASN A 189 -5.68 0.71 18.53
N MET A 190 -4.75 1.08 17.68
CA MET A 190 -4.36 2.46 17.38
C MET A 190 -5.37 3.19 16.50
N TYR A 191 -5.95 2.51 15.51
CA TYR A 191 -6.79 3.14 14.48
C TYR A 191 -7.97 3.96 15.04
N PRO A 192 -8.75 3.53 16.07
CA PRO A 192 -9.85 4.32 16.60
C PRO A 192 -9.44 5.67 17.18
N THR A 193 -8.20 5.84 17.59
CA THR A 193 -7.65 7.08 18.15
C THR A 193 -6.74 7.85 17.18
N MET A 194 -6.56 7.31 15.96
CA MET A 194 -5.69 7.87 14.94
C MET A 194 -6.18 9.28 14.52
N PRO A 195 -5.29 10.28 14.42
CA PRO A 195 -5.67 11.59 13.98
C PRO A 195 -5.96 11.63 12.47
N MET A 196 -7.04 12.33 12.11
CA MET A 196 -7.30 12.67 10.71
C MET A 196 -6.28 13.69 10.21
N LEU A 197 -5.77 13.52 9.00
CA LEU A 197 -4.95 14.54 8.34
C LEU A 197 -5.82 15.69 7.85
N LYS A 198 -5.82 16.82 8.58
CA LYS A 198 -6.77 17.93 8.39
C LYS A 198 -6.83 18.48 6.96
N LYS A 199 -5.68 18.62 6.28
CA LYS A 199 -5.65 19.15 4.91
C LYS A 199 -6.17 18.15 3.86
N LEU A 200 -6.10 16.85 4.16
CA LEU A 200 -6.65 15.79 3.31
C LEU A 200 -8.12 15.47 3.66
N GLY A 201 -8.53 15.73 4.90
CA GLY A 201 -9.86 15.39 5.38
C GLY A 201 -10.10 13.89 5.55
N GLU A 202 -9.02 13.08 5.73
CA GLU A 202 -9.10 11.63 5.76
C GLU A 202 -8.13 10.98 6.76
N TYR A 203 -8.38 9.73 7.10
CA TYR A 203 -7.49 8.88 7.88
C TYR A 203 -6.48 8.21 6.94
N ALA A 204 -5.32 8.82 6.78
CA ALA A 204 -4.28 8.36 5.87
C ALA A 204 -3.22 7.49 6.57
N LEU A 205 -2.78 6.39 5.93
CA LEU A 205 -1.76 5.48 6.47
C LEU A 205 -0.47 6.16 6.95
N PRO A 206 0.04 7.22 6.29
CA PRO A 206 1.20 7.96 6.77
C PRO A 206 1.08 8.47 8.22
N ALA A 207 -0.12 8.77 8.70
CA ALA A 207 -0.33 9.20 10.08
C ALA A 207 -0.03 8.10 11.11
N ALA A 208 -0.11 6.82 10.73
CA ALA A 208 0.26 5.70 11.61
C ALA A 208 1.73 5.76 12.04
N LEU A 209 2.63 6.27 11.18
CA LEU A 209 4.03 6.46 11.53
C LEU A 209 4.20 7.53 12.64
N ALA A 210 3.42 8.60 12.56
CA ALA A 210 3.44 9.64 13.60
C ALA A 210 2.92 9.12 14.94
N VAL A 211 1.88 8.28 14.92
CA VAL A 211 1.36 7.62 16.12
C VAL A 211 2.41 6.68 16.71
N ALA A 212 2.98 5.78 15.90
CA ALA A 212 4.03 4.85 16.35
C ALA A 212 5.20 5.59 17.01
N ARG A 213 5.63 6.70 16.42
CA ARG A 213 6.67 7.56 17.00
C ARG A 213 6.23 8.18 18.34
N GLY A 214 5.02 8.67 18.42
CA GLY A 214 4.48 9.31 19.64
C GLY A 214 4.33 8.33 20.80
N GLU A 215 4.01 7.08 20.53
CA GLU A 215 3.89 6.00 21.52
C GLU A 215 5.23 5.32 21.87
N GLY A 216 6.33 5.66 21.18
CA GLY A 216 7.61 4.97 21.31
C GLY A 216 7.54 3.53 20.76
N ALA A 217 6.55 3.21 19.94
CA ALA A 217 6.45 1.91 19.30
C ALA A 217 7.57 1.73 18.26
N LYS A 218 8.07 0.50 18.14
CA LYS A 218 9.15 0.21 17.19
C LYS A 218 8.64 0.28 15.75
N TYR A 219 9.26 1.11 14.94
CA TYR A 219 8.99 1.23 13.51
C TYR A 219 10.29 1.25 12.70
N GLN A 220 10.19 0.99 11.41
CA GLN A 220 11.33 1.08 10.50
C GLN A 220 10.89 1.49 9.09
N VAL A 221 11.82 2.10 8.36
CA VAL A 221 11.69 2.38 6.93
C VAL A 221 12.76 1.58 6.21
N ILE A 222 12.34 0.72 5.31
CA ILE A 222 13.19 -0.18 4.53
C ILE A 222 13.23 0.36 3.10
N LYS A 223 14.42 0.69 2.62
CA LYS A 223 14.60 1.19 1.27
C LYS A 223 14.54 0.03 0.26
N LEU A 224 13.76 0.20 -0.79
CA LEU A 224 13.69 -0.71 -1.92
C LEU A 224 15.03 -0.70 -2.67
N GLU A 225 15.60 -1.87 -2.90
CA GLU A 225 16.91 -2.00 -3.58
C GLU A 225 16.82 -1.68 -5.07
N ASN A 226 15.75 -2.16 -5.71
CA ASN A 226 15.48 -1.91 -7.13
C ASN A 226 14.30 -0.95 -7.28
N CYS A 227 14.58 0.30 -7.67
CA CYS A 227 13.55 1.32 -7.84
C CYS A 227 12.54 0.99 -8.95
N ASP A 228 12.89 0.14 -9.92
CA ASP A 228 11.97 -0.29 -10.98
C ASP A 228 10.83 -1.19 -10.51
N GLU A 229 10.90 -1.69 -9.28
CA GLU A 229 9.84 -2.51 -8.69
C GLU A 229 8.68 -1.68 -8.12
N TRP A 230 8.81 -0.37 -8.07
CA TRP A 230 7.71 0.51 -7.69
C TRP A 230 7.37 1.51 -8.78
N PHE A 231 6.10 1.64 -9.09
CA PHE A 231 5.63 2.64 -10.04
C PHE A 231 4.16 3.01 -9.76
N GLY A 232 3.94 4.27 -9.35
CA GLY A 232 2.60 4.79 -9.07
C GLY A 232 1.89 5.24 -10.34
N ILE A 233 0.70 4.70 -10.60
CA ILE A 233 -0.10 5.01 -11.81
C ILE A 233 -1.21 5.96 -11.41
N ASN A 234 -1.07 7.26 -11.65
CA ASN A 234 -2.01 8.31 -11.24
C ASN A 234 -2.51 9.20 -12.40
N THR A 235 -1.83 9.16 -13.52
CA THR A 235 -2.13 9.95 -14.74
C THR A 235 -2.16 9.04 -15.96
N HIS A 236 -2.73 9.52 -17.07
CA HIS A 236 -2.72 8.77 -18.34
C HIS A 236 -1.30 8.51 -18.86
N ALA A 237 -0.39 9.47 -18.71
CA ALA A 237 1.02 9.29 -19.11
C ALA A 237 1.69 8.19 -18.26
N GLU A 238 1.46 8.14 -16.94
CA GLU A 238 1.97 7.07 -16.09
C GLU A 238 1.33 5.70 -16.44
N LEU A 239 0.06 5.67 -16.85
CA LEU A 239 -0.59 4.44 -17.31
C LEU A 239 0.06 3.92 -18.61
N GLU A 240 0.32 4.80 -19.58
CA GLU A 240 1.01 4.44 -20.83
C GLU A 240 2.42 3.93 -20.53
N GLU A 241 3.19 4.62 -19.69
CA GLU A 241 4.52 4.19 -19.28
C GLU A 241 4.50 2.84 -18.56
N ALA A 242 3.55 2.62 -17.64
CA ALA A 242 3.38 1.34 -16.96
C ALA A 242 3.08 0.21 -17.94
N ASN A 243 2.23 0.47 -18.93
CA ASN A 243 1.92 -0.49 -19.99
C ASN A 243 3.18 -0.85 -20.80
N GLU A 244 3.97 0.11 -21.24
CA GLU A 244 5.23 -0.15 -21.94
C GLU A 244 6.22 -0.95 -21.09
N ARG A 245 6.34 -0.61 -19.79
CA ARG A 245 7.22 -1.35 -18.85
C ARG A 245 6.81 -2.81 -18.72
N LYS A 246 5.50 -3.11 -18.69
CA LYS A 246 5.00 -4.49 -18.63
C LYS A 246 5.26 -5.26 -19.91
N LEU A 247 5.01 -4.65 -21.09
CA LEU A 247 5.26 -5.29 -22.38
C LEU A 247 6.75 -5.62 -22.63
N LYS A 248 7.67 -4.84 -22.05
CA LYS A 248 9.12 -5.11 -22.13
C LYS A 248 9.61 -6.20 -21.18
N ARG A 249 8.83 -6.55 -20.14
CA ARG A 249 9.20 -7.59 -19.15
C ARG A 249 8.63 -8.98 -19.49
N ASN A 250 7.66 -9.05 -20.42
CA ASN A 250 7.11 -10.29 -20.98
C ASN A 250 7.93 -10.72 -22.21
#